data_27d25c7dfe559b4ee0b764ad7c2bfde9
#
_entry.id   27d25c7dfe559b4ee0b764ad7c2bfde9
#
_cell.length_a   1.000
_cell.length_b   1.000
_cell.length_c   1.000
_cell.angle_alpha   90.00
_cell.angle_beta   90.00
_cell.angle_gamma   90.00
#
_symmetry.space_group_name_H-M   'P 1'
#
loop_
_entity.id
_entity.type
_entity.pdbx_description
1 polymer ?
#
loop_
_entity_poly.entity_id
_entity_poly.type
_entity_poly.pdbx_seq_one_letter_code
_entity_poly.pdbx_strand_id
1 'polypeptide(L)'
;MNVLPLVAEFFGTFLLLMSIFATGNALVIGLTLALDVWLLGGISGSHVNPAVSVAMLLKGAISPTEFVTYSVVQMAGAASAWYAYNALA
;
A
#
# COMPACT_ATOMS: atom_id res chain seq x y z
N MET A 1 -2.34 19.12 2.88
CA MET A 1 -2.39 17.82 2.18
C MET A 1 -3.61 17.06 2.64
N ASN A 2 -4.33 16.45 1.71
CA ASN A 2 -5.46 15.60 2.08
C ASN A 2 -4.96 14.32 2.74
N VAL A 3 -5.51 13.97 3.89
CA VAL A 3 -5.11 12.78 4.67
C VAL A 3 -5.64 11.48 4.06
N LEU A 4 -6.75 11.53 3.34
CA LEU A 4 -7.41 10.33 2.83
C LEU A 4 -6.52 9.46 1.94
N PRO A 5 -5.72 10.01 1.00
CA PRO A 5 -4.78 9.20 0.24
C PRO A 5 -3.75 8.48 1.11
N LEU A 6 -3.30 9.10 2.19
CA LEU A 6 -2.34 8.50 3.11
C LEU A 6 -2.96 7.34 3.89
N VAL A 7 -4.20 7.50 4.35
CA VAL A 7 -4.96 6.43 5.00
C VAL A 7 -5.16 5.26 4.02
N ALA A 8 -5.50 5.54 2.77
CA ALA A 8 -5.67 4.54 1.74
C ALA A 8 -4.38 3.75 1.50
N GLU A 9 -3.23 4.45 1.39
CA GLU A 9 -1.94 3.79 1.18
C GLU A 9 -1.53 2.94 2.38
N PHE A 10 -1.80 3.39 3.60
CA PHE A 10 -1.54 2.61 4.80
C PHE A 10 -2.34 1.30 4.80
N PHE A 11 -3.66 1.40 4.66
CA PHE A 11 -4.53 0.22 4.72
C PHE A 11 -4.40 -0.68 3.50
N GLY A 12 -4.19 -0.12 2.32
CA GLY A 12 -3.95 -0.90 1.11
C GLY A 12 -2.67 -1.74 1.22
N THR A 13 -1.59 -1.15 1.72
CA THR A 13 -0.34 -1.87 1.96
C THR A 13 -0.52 -2.91 3.08
N PHE A 14 -1.21 -2.54 4.15
CA PHE A 14 -1.53 -3.47 5.24
C PHE A 14 -2.25 -4.72 4.69
N LEU A 15 -3.28 -4.52 3.90
CA LEU A 15 -4.08 -5.62 3.34
C LEU A 15 -3.23 -6.50 2.40
N LEU A 16 -2.43 -5.87 1.54
CA LEU A 16 -1.54 -6.58 0.62
C LEU A 16 -0.57 -7.47 1.39
N LEU A 17 0.10 -6.94 2.40
CA LEU A 17 1.07 -7.68 3.20
C LEU A 17 0.41 -8.77 4.03
N MET A 18 -0.81 -8.53 4.56
CA MET A 18 -1.58 -9.58 5.23
C MET A 18 -1.84 -10.76 4.29
N SER A 19 -2.20 -10.51 3.04
CA SER A 19 -2.41 -11.58 2.05
C SER A 19 -1.12 -12.37 1.79
N ILE A 20 0.03 -11.70 1.79
CA ILE A 20 1.33 -12.34 1.62
C ILE A 20 1.64 -13.25 2.83
N PHE A 21 1.54 -12.70 4.03
CA PHE A 21 1.89 -13.45 5.24
C PHE A 21 0.92 -14.60 5.53
N ALA A 22 -0.38 -14.37 5.32
CA ALA A 22 -1.40 -15.35 5.66
C ALA A 22 -1.53 -16.48 4.64
N THR A 23 -1.23 -16.22 3.37
CA THR A 23 -1.49 -17.21 2.31
C THR A 23 -0.26 -17.65 1.53
N GLY A 24 0.68 -16.74 1.28
CA GLY A 24 1.80 -17.00 0.37
C GLY A 24 1.36 -17.45 -1.04
N ASN A 25 0.10 -17.21 -1.39
CA ASN A 25 -0.52 -17.73 -2.62
C ASN A 25 -0.57 -16.63 -3.67
N ALA A 26 0.03 -16.88 -4.83
CA ALA A 26 0.16 -15.88 -5.89
C ALA A 26 -1.21 -15.34 -6.36
N LEU A 27 -2.21 -16.20 -6.49
CA LEU A 27 -3.54 -15.78 -6.93
C LEU A 27 -4.21 -14.89 -5.89
N VAL A 28 -4.17 -15.29 -4.61
CA VAL A 28 -4.76 -14.48 -3.52
C VAL A 28 -4.06 -13.15 -3.40
N ILE A 29 -2.73 -13.12 -3.45
CA ILE A 29 -1.95 -11.88 -3.40
C ILE A 29 -2.28 -10.98 -4.59
N GLY A 30 -2.32 -11.55 -5.79
CA GLY A 30 -2.66 -10.81 -7.01
C GLY A 30 -4.09 -10.25 -6.98
N LEU A 31 -5.06 -11.03 -6.50
CA LEU A 31 -6.45 -10.57 -6.35
C LEU A 31 -6.57 -9.50 -5.26
N THR A 32 -5.79 -9.58 -4.20
CA THR A 32 -5.75 -8.55 -3.16
C THR A 32 -5.21 -7.23 -3.72
N LEU A 33 -4.15 -7.29 -4.52
CA LEU A 33 -3.63 -6.10 -5.20
C LEU A 33 -4.66 -5.54 -6.20
N ALA A 34 -5.34 -6.40 -6.94
CA ALA A 34 -6.40 -5.97 -7.86
C ALA A 34 -7.54 -5.27 -7.10
N LEU A 35 -7.93 -5.78 -5.94
CA LEU A 35 -8.92 -5.16 -5.07
C LEU A 35 -8.45 -3.80 -4.58
N ASP A 36 -7.19 -3.68 -4.14
CA ASP A 36 -6.60 -2.40 -3.73
C ASP A 36 -6.68 -1.37 -4.84
N VAL A 37 -6.28 -1.74 -6.06
CA VAL A 37 -6.32 -0.83 -7.21
C VAL A 37 -7.75 -0.41 -7.53
N TRP A 38 -8.69 -1.34 -7.47
CA TRP A 38 -10.10 -1.05 -7.75
C TRP A 38 -10.71 -0.11 -6.71
N LEU A 39 -10.44 -0.36 -5.42
CA LEU A 39 -11.02 0.45 -4.33
C LEU A 39 -10.28 1.77 -4.12
N LEU A 40 -8.96 1.78 -4.22
CA LEU A 40 -8.12 2.89 -3.79
C LEU A 40 -7.54 3.70 -4.95
N GLY A 41 -7.62 3.19 -6.17
CA GLY A 41 -7.03 3.86 -7.34
C GLY A 41 -7.50 5.28 -7.53
N GLY A 42 -8.79 5.56 -7.30
CA GLY A 42 -9.37 6.90 -7.39
C GLY A 42 -9.11 7.77 -6.17
N ILE A 43 -8.58 7.21 -5.08
CA ILE A 43 -8.32 7.92 -3.83
C ILE A 43 -6.85 8.31 -3.73
N SER A 44 -5.93 7.34 -3.88
CA SER A 44 -4.50 7.55 -3.70
C SER A 44 -3.67 7.17 -4.93
N GLY A 45 -4.27 6.52 -5.91
CA GLY A 45 -3.58 5.87 -7.02
C GLY A 45 -3.20 4.42 -6.71
N SER A 46 -3.41 3.97 -5.48
CA SER A 46 -3.12 2.61 -5.03
C SER A 46 -1.70 2.16 -5.39
N HIS A 47 -0.71 2.90 -4.95
CA HIS A 47 0.69 2.53 -5.14
C HIS A 47 1.04 1.31 -4.28
N VAL A 48 0.71 1.35 -3.02
CA VAL A 48 0.93 0.34 -1.96
C VAL A 48 2.33 -0.25 -1.93
N ASN A 49 3.29 0.50 -2.46
CA ASN A 49 4.70 0.10 -2.60
C ASN A 49 5.55 1.34 -2.91
N PRO A 50 6.63 1.59 -2.15
CA PRO A 50 7.52 2.73 -2.43
C PRO A 50 8.17 2.68 -3.83
N ALA A 51 8.38 1.49 -4.38
CA ALA A 51 8.91 1.36 -5.74
C ALA A 51 7.92 1.88 -6.79
N VAL A 52 6.62 1.65 -6.62
CA VAL A 52 5.58 2.22 -7.46
C VAL A 52 5.56 3.74 -7.28
N SER A 53 5.64 4.21 -6.04
CA SER A 53 5.62 5.65 -5.75
C SER A 53 6.82 6.38 -6.36
N VAL A 54 8.02 5.79 -6.36
CA VAL A 54 9.18 6.43 -7.02
C VAL A 54 8.98 6.51 -8.54
N ALA A 55 8.40 5.50 -9.15
CA ALA A 55 8.08 5.54 -10.57
C ALA A 55 7.07 6.65 -10.88
N MET A 56 6.07 6.82 -10.04
CA MET A 56 5.07 7.88 -10.18
C MET A 56 5.66 9.27 -9.94
N LEU A 57 6.64 9.39 -9.03
CA LEU A 57 7.40 10.61 -8.84
C LEU A 57 8.16 10.98 -10.13
N LEU A 58 8.87 10.02 -10.71
CA LEU A 58 9.63 10.24 -11.95
C LEU A 58 8.72 10.57 -13.13
N LYS A 59 7.54 9.97 -13.18
CA LYS A 59 6.51 10.27 -14.17
C LYS A 59 5.92 11.68 -14.02
N GLY A 60 6.08 12.30 -12.84
CA GLY A 60 5.49 13.60 -12.53
C GLY A 60 4.07 13.52 -12.00
N ALA A 61 3.59 12.33 -11.63
CA ALA A 61 2.23 12.14 -11.11
C ALA A 61 2.08 12.55 -9.65
N ILE A 62 3.16 12.52 -8.88
CA ILE A 62 3.18 12.96 -7.48
C ILE A 62 4.39 13.86 -7.23
N SER A 63 4.30 14.68 -6.17
CA SER A 63 5.38 15.56 -5.74
C SER A 63 6.41 14.81 -4.89
N PRO A 64 7.63 15.36 -4.71
CA PRO A 64 8.60 14.79 -3.76
C PRO A 64 8.06 14.63 -2.35
N THR A 65 7.27 15.59 -1.85
CA THR A 65 6.64 15.50 -0.53
C THR A 65 5.64 14.35 -0.47
N GLU A 66 4.80 14.20 -1.49
CA GLU A 66 3.87 13.09 -1.59
C GLU A 66 4.59 11.74 -1.65
N PHE A 67 5.71 11.66 -2.39
CA PHE A 67 6.51 10.45 -2.42
C PHE A 67 7.01 10.05 -1.03
N VAL A 68 7.55 10.99 -0.26
CA VAL A 68 8.05 10.72 1.09
C VAL A 68 6.91 10.28 2.01
N THR A 69 5.79 10.99 2.01
CA THR A 69 4.65 10.65 2.87
C THR A 69 4.01 9.32 2.49
N TYR A 70 3.87 9.04 1.21
CA TYR A 70 3.39 7.74 0.73
C TYR A 70 4.31 6.61 1.21
N SER A 71 5.61 6.78 1.02
CA SER A 71 6.59 5.77 1.41
C SER A 71 6.55 5.46 2.91
N VAL A 72 6.45 6.50 3.74
CA VAL A 72 6.36 6.35 5.19
C VAL A 72 5.12 5.56 5.60
N VAL A 73 3.94 5.93 5.08
CA VAL A 73 2.70 5.24 5.48
C VAL A 73 2.60 3.83 4.90
N GLN A 74 3.19 3.58 3.73
CA GLN A 74 3.29 2.25 3.15
C GLN A 74 4.16 1.33 4.03
N MET A 75 5.32 1.83 4.45
CA MET A 75 6.20 1.08 5.35
C MET A 75 5.54 0.84 6.72
N ALA A 76 4.83 1.82 7.24
CA ALA A 76 4.05 1.67 8.48
C ALA A 76 2.94 0.63 8.32
N GLY A 77 2.25 0.62 7.18
CA GLY A 77 1.22 -0.39 6.86
C GLY A 77 1.80 -1.80 6.80
N ALA A 78 2.96 -1.96 6.15
CA ALA A 78 3.65 -3.24 6.07
C ALA A 78 4.10 -3.74 7.45
N ALA A 79 4.70 -2.88 8.26
CA ALA A 79 5.12 -3.22 9.62
C ALA A 79 3.91 -3.60 10.49
N SER A 80 2.81 -2.84 10.38
CA SER A 80 1.58 -3.13 11.12
C SER A 80 1.00 -4.50 10.72
N ALA A 81 1.07 -4.86 9.44
CA ALA A 81 0.62 -6.17 8.97
C ALA A 81 1.44 -7.30 9.60
N TRP A 82 2.75 -7.13 9.72
CA TRP A 82 3.61 -8.13 10.35
C TRP A 82 3.22 -8.36 11.81
N TYR A 83 3.05 -7.29 12.57
CA TYR A 83 2.66 -7.41 13.98
C TYR A 83 1.24 -7.97 14.15
N ALA A 84 0.30 -7.54 13.31
CA ALA A 84 -1.06 -8.07 13.34
C ALA A 84 -1.09 -9.56 13.00
N TYR A 85 -0.36 -9.98 11.98
CA TYR A 85 -0.26 -11.39 11.60
C TYR A 85 0.29 -12.24 12.75
N ASN A 86 1.38 -11.80 13.39
CA ASN A 86 1.96 -12.54 14.51
C ASN A 86 1.04 -12.59 15.72
N ALA A 87 0.24 -11.57 15.96
CA ALA A 87 -0.73 -11.55 17.05
C ALA A 87 -1.92 -12.51 16.81
N LEU A 88 -2.26 -12.76 15.54
CA LEU A 88 -3.39 -13.61 15.15
C LEU A 88 -2.97 -15.06 14.85
N ALA A 89 -1.70 -15.29 14.62
CA ALA A 89 -1.17 -16.62 14.26
C ALA A 89 -1.03 -17.56 15.46
#